data_96af45103cb8f646c725fb18ecbb4507
#
_entry.id   96af45103cb8f646c725fb18ecbb4507
#
_cell.length_a   1.000
_cell.length_b   1.000
_cell.length_c   1.000
_cell.angle_alpha   90.00
_cell.angle_beta   90.00
_cell.angle_gamma   90.00
#
_symmetry.space_group_name_H-M   'P 1'
#
loop_
_entity.id
_entity.type
_entity.pdbx_description
1 polymer ?
#
loop_
_entity_poly.entity_id
_entity_poly.type
_entity_poly.pdbx_seq_one_letter_code
_entity_poly.pdbx_strand_id
1 'polypeptide(L)'
;MNLAIRGIACNLGEKAADTFHDDQHKDLKADFIMANPPFNQKAWRAENELTADPRWHGYDVPPTSNANYGWILNIVSKLSANGMAGFLLANGALSGDGTELNIRRQLLNNHLVEAIVILPRNMFYSTDISVTLWILAGNRKARTVEQNGELVKYRNRENEVLFIDLRQWGEPFEKKYIQFSKEQIAQIA
;
A
#
# COMPACT_ATOMS: atom_id res chain seq x y z
N MET A 1 9.10 -14.86 -14.99
CA MET A 1 10.50 -15.31 -15.22
C MET A 1 11.39 -15.20 -13.98
N ASN A 2 11.51 -14.05 -13.31
CA ASN A 2 12.37 -13.90 -12.10
C ASN A 2 12.04 -14.85 -10.95
N LEU A 3 10.76 -15.10 -10.64
CA LEU A 3 10.36 -16.03 -9.57
C LEU A 3 10.70 -17.48 -9.93
N ALA A 4 10.46 -17.88 -11.17
CA ALA A 4 10.79 -19.24 -11.65
C ALA A 4 12.30 -19.52 -11.61
N ILE A 5 13.13 -18.54 -12.02
CA ILE A 5 14.60 -18.65 -11.95
C ILE A 5 15.09 -18.83 -10.51
N ARG A 6 14.37 -18.26 -9.54
CA ARG A 6 14.69 -18.37 -8.11
C ARG A 6 14.05 -19.58 -7.41
N GLY A 7 13.35 -20.44 -8.16
CA GLY A 7 12.63 -21.60 -7.61
C GLY A 7 11.46 -21.24 -6.68
N ILE A 8 10.93 -20.02 -6.80
CA ILE A 8 9.82 -19.56 -5.96
C ILE A 8 8.50 -19.98 -6.63
N ALA A 9 7.74 -20.84 -5.96
CA ALA A 9 6.38 -21.18 -6.37
C ALA A 9 5.47 -19.94 -6.26
N CYS A 10 4.70 -19.66 -7.31
CA CYS A 10 3.82 -18.49 -7.35
C CYS A 10 2.58 -18.77 -8.19
N ASN A 11 1.49 -18.11 -7.86
CA ASN A 11 0.30 -18.03 -8.68
C ASN A 11 0.24 -16.64 -9.31
N LEU A 12 0.54 -16.54 -10.61
CA LEU A 12 0.53 -15.28 -11.36
C LEU A 12 -0.78 -15.04 -12.12
N GLY A 13 -1.77 -15.91 -11.94
CA GLY A 13 -2.97 -15.96 -12.77
C GLY A 13 -2.76 -16.76 -14.05
N GLU A 14 -3.81 -16.95 -14.83
CA GLU A 14 -3.82 -17.77 -16.04
C GLU A 14 -3.23 -17.05 -17.26
N LYS A 15 -3.34 -15.73 -17.30
CA LYS A 15 -2.91 -14.88 -18.43
C LYS A 15 -2.50 -13.48 -17.96
N ALA A 16 -1.83 -12.73 -18.84
CA ALA A 16 -1.65 -11.30 -18.64
C ALA A 16 -3.01 -10.59 -18.66
N ALA A 17 -3.31 -9.81 -17.63
CA ALA A 17 -4.62 -9.18 -17.44
C ALA A 17 -4.47 -7.79 -16.81
N ASP A 18 -5.44 -6.92 -17.07
CA ASP A 18 -5.60 -5.66 -16.34
C ASP A 18 -6.19 -5.97 -14.95
N THR A 19 -5.49 -5.58 -13.89
CA THR A 19 -5.89 -5.87 -12.50
C THR A 19 -7.27 -5.33 -12.16
N PHE A 20 -7.70 -4.23 -12.76
CA PHE A 20 -9.00 -3.65 -12.47
C PHE A 20 -10.12 -4.32 -13.25
N HIS A 21 -9.92 -4.60 -14.54
CA HIS A 21 -10.96 -5.14 -15.41
C HIS A 21 -11.03 -6.67 -15.45
N ASP A 22 -9.93 -7.34 -15.16
CA ASP A 22 -9.85 -8.81 -15.16
C ASP A 22 -9.04 -9.32 -13.96
N ASP A 23 -9.63 -9.19 -12.77
CA ASP A 23 -9.02 -9.66 -11.53
C ASP A 23 -8.91 -11.18 -11.51
N GLN A 24 -7.69 -11.69 -11.72
CA GLN A 24 -7.38 -13.12 -11.73
C GLN A 24 -7.39 -13.78 -10.32
N HIS A 25 -7.52 -12.98 -9.26
CA HIS A 25 -7.38 -13.43 -7.86
C HIS A 25 -8.50 -12.89 -6.97
N LYS A 26 -9.76 -12.99 -7.41
CA LYS A 26 -10.91 -12.35 -6.74
C LYS A 26 -11.04 -12.71 -5.25
N ASP A 27 -10.78 -13.97 -4.91
CA ASP A 27 -10.95 -14.50 -3.55
C ASP A 27 -9.66 -14.50 -2.72
N LEU A 28 -8.58 -13.95 -3.26
CA LEU A 28 -7.28 -13.88 -2.55
C LEU A 28 -7.44 -13.08 -1.26
N LYS A 29 -6.95 -13.67 -0.15
CA LYS A 29 -6.72 -12.99 1.12
C LYS A 29 -5.29 -13.24 1.55
N ALA A 30 -4.50 -12.18 1.59
CA ALA A 30 -3.06 -12.24 1.88
C ALA A 30 -2.76 -11.69 3.26
N ASP A 31 -1.85 -12.36 3.98
CA ASP A 31 -1.37 -11.89 5.27
C ASP A 31 -0.35 -10.76 5.11
N PHE A 32 0.41 -10.77 3.99
CA PHE A 32 1.34 -9.70 3.65
C PHE A 32 1.18 -9.30 2.19
N ILE A 33 1.04 -7.99 1.97
CA ILE A 33 0.99 -7.40 0.64
C ILE A 33 2.11 -6.37 0.53
N MET A 34 2.93 -6.49 -0.51
CA MET A 34 3.92 -5.48 -0.89
C MET A 34 3.64 -5.05 -2.33
N ALA A 35 3.48 -3.74 -2.55
CA ALA A 35 3.16 -3.24 -3.87
C ALA A 35 3.84 -1.89 -4.19
N ASN A 36 4.15 -1.71 -5.46
CA ASN A 36 4.56 -0.44 -6.03
C ASN A 36 3.70 -0.21 -7.29
N PRO A 37 2.44 0.19 -7.12
CA PRO A 37 1.53 0.40 -8.23
C PRO A 37 1.94 1.62 -9.07
N PRO A 38 1.48 1.74 -10.33
CA PRO A 38 1.70 2.92 -11.14
C PRO A 38 1.18 4.18 -10.45
N PHE A 39 2.02 5.23 -10.35
CA PHE A 39 1.63 6.49 -9.71
C PHE A 39 0.75 7.32 -10.63
N ASN A 40 -0.35 7.85 -10.09
CA ASN A 40 -1.23 8.79 -10.80
C ASN A 40 -1.70 8.29 -12.18
N GLN A 41 -1.95 6.99 -12.31
CA GLN A 41 -2.41 6.36 -13.54
C GLN A 41 -3.75 6.98 -13.95
N LYS A 42 -3.78 7.60 -15.13
CA LYS A 42 -4.97 8.20 -15.73
C LYS A 42 -5.68 7.20 -16.63
N ALA A 43 -6.95 7.50 -16.96
CA ALA A 43 -7.77 6.69 -17.87
C ALA A 43 -7.78 5.19 -17.53
N TRP A 44 -7.80 4.87 -16.26
CA TRP A 44 -7.77 3.51 -15.73
C TRP A 44 -9.14 2.81 -15.77
N ARG A 45 -10.21 3.58 -15.89
CA ARG A 45 -11.59 3.13 -16.14
C ARG A 45 -12.41 4.24 -16.80
N ALA A 46 -13.46 3.90 -17.49
CA ALA A 46 -14.47 4.86 -17.91
C ALA A 46 -15.41 5.26 -16.75
N GLU A 47 -16.19 6.33 -16.93
CA GLU A 47 -17.03 6.87 -15.86
C GLU A 47 -18.07 5.86 -15.35
N ASN A 48 -18.63 5.06 -16.25
CA ASN A 48 -19.66 4.07 -15.93
C ASN A 48 -19.10 2.65 -15.67
N GLU A 49 -17.79 2.46 -15.72
CA GLU A 49 -17.14 1.18 -15.48
C GLU A 49 -16.78 1.00 -14.01
N LEU A 50 -16.80 -0.24 -13.54
CA LEU A 50 -16.39 -0.65 -12.18
C LEU A 50 -17.10 0.13 -11.05
N THR A 51 -18.25 0.72 -11.30
CA THR A 51 -18.99 1.50 -10.27
C THR A 51 -19.58 0.61 -9.17
N ALA A 52 -19.91 -0.64 -9.48
CA ALA A 52 -20.43 -1.65 -8.56
C ALA A 52 -19.39 -2.74 -8.23
N ASP A 53 -18.11 -2.47 -8.42
CA ASP A 53 -17.06 -3.45 -8.16
C ASP A 53 -16.99 -3.79 -6.66
N PRO A 54 -16.97 -5.08 -6.28
CA PRO A 54 -16.97 -5.51 -4.87
C PRO A 54 -15.76 -5.01 -4.07
N ARG A 55 -14.65 -4.63 -4.72
CA ARG A 55 -13.47 -4.06 -4.06
C ARG A 55 -13.73 -2.70 -3.41
N TRP A 56 -14.76 -1.99 -3.87
CA TRP A 56 -15.18 -0.69 -3.30
C TRP A 56 -16.24 -0.83 -2.21
N HIS A 57 -16.66 -2.04 -1.86
CA HIS A 57 -17.73 -2.22 -0.87
C HIS A 57 -17.39 -1.55 0.47
N GLY A 58 -18.26 -0.64 0.91
CA GLY A 58 -18.04 0.18 2.13
C GLY A 58 -17.18 1.42 1.92
N TYR A 59 -16.84 1.74 0.67
CA TYR A 59 -16.08 2.93 0.28
C TYR A 59 -16.76 3.65 -0.89
N ASP A 60 -16.42 4.92 -1.06
CA ASP A 60 -16.77 5.65 -2.29
C ASP A 60 -16.05 5.03 -3.48
N VAL A 61 -16.67 5.11 -4.66
CA VAL A 61 -16.06 4.63 -5.90
C VAL A 61 -14.86 5.51 -6.26
N PRO A 62 -13.63 4.97 -6.43
CA PRO A 62 -12.47 5.77 -6.74
C PRO A 62 -12.64 6.61 -8.01
N PRO A 63 -12.09 7.84 -8.06
CA PRO A 63 -12.29 8.75 -9.19
C PRO A 63 -11.64 8.22 -10.47
N THR A 64 -12.20 8.59 -11.63
CA THR A 64 -11.63 8.25 -12.93
C THR A 64 -10.37 9.02 -13.27
N SER A 65 -10.13 10.15 -12.59
CA SER A 65 -9.01 11.06 -12.83
C SER A 65 -7.64 10.44 -12.57
N ASN A 66 -7.57 9.54 -11.58
CA ASN A 66 -6.37 8.72 -11.31
C ASN A 66 -6.72 7.46 -10.52
N ALA A 67 -5.86 6.43 -10.62
CA ALA A 67 -6.08 5.12 -10.03
C ALA A 67 -5.53 4.97 -8.60
N ASN A 68 -4.94 5.99 -7.97
CA ASN A 68 -4.26 5.84 -6.68
C ASN A 68 -5.18 5.16 -5.64
N TYR A 69 -6.41 5.63 -5.52
CA TYR A 69 -7.39 5.07 -4.58
C TYR A 69 -8.01 3.75 -5.06
N GLY A 70 -8.05 3.51 -6.36
CA GLY A 70 -8.36 2.19 -6.91
C GLY A 70 -7.34 1.14 -6.45
N TRP A 71 -6.06 1.47 -6.52
CA TRP A 71 -4.98 0.60 -6.02
C TRP A 71 -5.06 0.38 -4.51
N ILE A 72 -5.31 1.43 -3.71
CA ILE A 72 -5.48 1.31 -2.26
C ILE A 72 -6.63 0.33 -1.95
N LEU A 73 -7.80 0.53 -2.55
CA LEU A 73 -8.96 -0.32 -2.28
C LEU A 73 -8.80 -1.74 -2.82
N ASN A 74 -8.11 -1.91 -3.95
CA ASN A 74 -7.72 -3.24 -4.43
C ASN A 74 -6.84 -3.97 -3.40
N ILE A 75 -5.86 -3.30 -2.81
CA ILE A 75 -5.01 -3.85 -1.75
C ILE A 75 -5.85 -4.19 -0.50
N VAL A 76 -6.71 -3.27 -0.05
CA VAL A 76 -7.60 -3.49 1.10
C VAL A 76 -8.50 -4.71 0.88
N SER A 77 -9.07 -4.85 -0.31
CA SER A 77 -9.95 -5.98 -0.65
C SER A 77 -9.25 -7.34 -0.59
N LYS A 78 -7.93 -7.37 -0.80
CA LYS A 78 -7.09 -8.58 -0.77
C LYS A 78 -6.44 -8.84 0.59
N LEU A 79 -6.56 -7.92 1.54
CA LEU A 79 -5.95 -8.07 2.85
C LEU A 79 -6.73 -9.08 3.71
N SER A 80 -6.04 -10.01 4.37
CA SER A 80 -6.65 -10.88 5.36
C SER A 80 -7.02 -10.09 6.62
N ALA A 81 -7.86 -10.66 7.48
CA ALA A 81 -8.35 -9.99 8.69
C ALA A 81 -7.23 -9.52 9.64
N ASN A 82 -6.10 -10.23 9.68
CA ASN A 82 -4.93 -9.87 10.47
C ASN A 82 -3.73 -9.46 9.60
N GLY A 83 -3.96 -9.28 8.31
CA GLY A 83 -2.89 -8.99 7.34
C GLY A 83 -2.34 -7.59 7.44
N MET A 84 -1.18 -7.40 6.84
CA MET A 84 -0.50 -6.12 6.75
C MET A 84 -0.11 -5.83 5.29
N ALA A 85 -0.28 -4.59 4.85
CA ALA A 85 0.13 -4.15 3.52
C ALA A 85 1.10 -2.97 3.61
N GLY A 86 2.17 -3.03 2.80
CA GLY A 86 3.10 -1.92 2.57
C GLY A 86 3.15 -1.59 1.09
N PHE A 87 2.84 -0.35 0.72
CA PHE A 87 2.85 0.07 -0.69
C PHE A 87 3.23 1.53 -0.87
N LEU A 88 3.73 1.83 -2.06
CA LEU A 88 4.20 3.17 -2.41
C LEU A 88 3.17 3.93 -3.23
N LEU A 89 3.03 5.23 -2.94
CA LEU A 89 2.27 6.17 -3.77
C LEU A 89 2.99 7.51 -3.84
N ALA A 90 2.68 8.29 -4.86
CA ALA A 90 3.13 9.68 -4.94
C ALA A 90 2.52 10.50 -3.78
N ASN A 91 3.25 11.49 -3.26
CA ASN A 91 2.80 12.32 -2.13
C ASN A 91 1.44 12.99 -2.36
N GLY A 92 1.09 13.30 -3.62
CA GLY A 92 -0.20 13.84 -3.99
C GLY A 92 -1.41 13.00 -3.54
N ALA A 93 -1.23 11.69 -3.35
CA ALA A 93 -2.27 10.83 -2.80
C ALA A 93 -2.70 11.22 -1.37
N LEU A 94 -1.86 11.93 -0.60
CA LEU A 94 -2.21 12.41 0.74
C LEU A 94 -3.07 13.66 0.73
N SER A 95 -3.09 14.43 -0.35
CA SER A 95 -3.71 15.77 -0.42
C SER A 95 -4.88 15.89 -1.38
N GLY A 96 -5.26 14.81 -2.09
CA GLY A 96 -6.42 14.84 -3.00
C GLY A 96 -7.72 15.17 -2.27
N ASP A 97 -8.57 15.98 -2.90
CA ASP A 97 -9.87 16.42 -2.38
C ASP A 97 -11.02 15.53 -2.89
N GLY A 98 -12.26 15.91 -2.55
CA GLY A 98 -13.46 15.24 -3.04
C GLY A 98 -13.52 13.77 -2.66
N THR A 99 -13.73 12.89 -3.65
CA THR A 99 -13.86 11.44 -3.46
C THR A 99 -12.61 10.84 -2.81
N GLU A 100 -11.41 11.29 -3.18
CA GLU A 100 -10.18 10.81 -2.57
C GLU A 100 -10.10 11.13 -1.08
N LEU A 101 -10.51 12.33 -0.67
CA LEU A 101 -10.62 12.71 0.73
C LEU A 101 -11.63 11.84 1.48
N ASN A 102 -12.78 11.55 0.87
CA ASN A 102 -13.79 10.69 1.49
C ASN A 102 -13.25 9.27 1.71
N ILE A 103 -12.60 8.67 0.72
CA ILE A 103 -12.01 7.34 0.86
C ILE A 103 -10.92 7.34 1.95
N ARG A 104 -10.08 8.38 2.06
CA ARG A 104 -9.12 8.51 3.18
C ARG A 104 -9.82 8.51 4.53
N ARG A 105 -10.91 9.28 4.68
CA ARG A 105 -11.70 9.29 5.91
C ARG A 105 -12.29 7.91 6.22
N GLN A 106 -12.81 7.22 5.20
CA GLN A 106 -13.35 5.86 5.35
C GLN A 106 -12.26 4.86 5.78
N LEU A 107 -11.05 4.94 5.21
CA LEU A 107 -9.91 4.12 5.62
C LEU A 107 -9.52 4.37 7.09
N LEU A 108 -9.52 5.62 7.54
CA LEU A 108 -9.25 5.98 8.93
C LEU A 108 -10.35 5.49 9.87
N ASN A 109 -11.62 5.68 9.51
CA ASN A 109 -12.76 5.22 10.29
C ASN A 109 -12.84 3.70 10.41
N ASN A 110 -12.35 2.99 9.39
CA ASN A 110 -12.21 1.54 9.39
C ASN A 110 -10.93 1.06 10.09
N HIS A 111 -10.17 1.97 10.72
CA HIS A 111 -8.95 1.69 11.48
C HIS A 111 -7.86 0.95 10.70
N LEU A 112 -7.78 1.12 9.38
CA LEU A 112 -6.85 0.39 8.53
C LEU A 112 -5.47 1.04 8.44
N VAL A 113 -5.37 2.38 8.55
CA VAL A 113 -4.11 3.09 8.33
C VAL A 113 -3.22 2.99 9.57
N GLU A 114 -2.15 2.20 9.50
CA GLU A 114 -1.18 2.02 10.59
C GLU A 114 -0.13 3.12 10.59
N ALA A 115 0.52 3.34 9.43
CA ALA A 115 1.57 4.35 9.32
C ALA A 115 1.64 4.97 7.92
N ILE A 116 2.13 6.20 7.87
CA ILE A 116 2.49 6.93 6.65
C ILE A 116 3.93 7.39 6.80
N VAL A 117 4.80 6.94 5.91
CA VAL A 117 6.22 7.29 5.90
C VAL A 117 6.54 8.09 4.65
N ILE A 118 7.01 9.32 4.79
CA ILE A 118 7.45 10.13 3.65
C ILE A 118 8.92 9.85 3.39
N LEU A 119 9.22 9.34 2.19
CA LEU A 119 10.57 8.97 1.78
C LEU A 119 11.31 10.15 1.10
N PRO A 120 12.65 10.13 1.12
CA PRO A 120 13.47 11.12 0.41
C PRO A 120 13.19 11.14 -1.10
N ARG A 121 13.52 12.25 -1.75
CA ARG A 121 13.62 12.30 -3.21
C ARG A 121 14.80 11.45 -3.69
N ASN A 122 14.76 11.08 -4.97
CA ASN A 122 15.84 10.35 -5.63
C ASN A 122 16.15 8.95 -5.05
N MET A 123 15.21 8.32 -4.37
CA MET A 123 15.36 6.91 -3.96
C MET A 123 15.12 5.90 -5.08
N PHE A 124 14.50 6.32 -6.16
CA PHE A 124 14.10 5.43 -7.27
C PHE A 124 14.75 5.88 -8.59
N TYR A 125 15.23 4.90 -9.37
CA TYR A 125 15.87 5.17 -10.66
C TYR A 125 14.93 5.80 -11.70
N SER A 126 13.63 5.50 -11.61
CA SER A 126 12.61 5.92 -12.57
C SER A 126 11.98 7.28 -12.25
N THR A 127 12.17 7.82 -11.05
CA THR A 127 11.58 9.09 -10.62
C THR A 127 12.41 9.80 -9.55
N ASP A 128 12.41 11.11 -9.60
CA ASP A 128 13.06 11.98 -8.60
C ASP A 128 12.11 12.55 -7.56
N ILE A 129 10.81 12.24 -7.68
CA ILE A 129 9.81 12.71 -6.72
C ILE A 129 9.94 12.01 -5.37
N SER A 130 9.55 12.69 -4.31
CA SER A 130 9.32 12.06 -3.01
C SER A 130 8.03 11.23 -3.07
N VAL A 131 8.08 10.03 -2.51
CA VAL A 131 6.94 9.13 -2.42
C VAL A 131 6.61 8.81 -0.97
N THR A 132 5.39 8.35 -0.74
CA THR A 132 4.96 7.88 0.57
C THR A 132 4.85 6.36 0.58
N LEU A 133 5.38 5.75 1.63
CA LEU A 133 5.09 4.38 1.99
C LEU A 133 3.86 4.39 2.92
N TRP A 134 2.82 3.72 2.48
CA TRP A 134 1.61 3.48 3.25
C TRP A 134 1.70 2.12 3.89
N ILE A 135 1.41 2.06 5.20
CA ILE A 135 1.27 0.80 5.94
C ILE A 135 -0.18 0.68 6.37
N LEU A 136 -0.85 -0.36 5.90
CA LEU A 136 -2.20 -0.72 6.33
C LEU A 136 -2.15 -2.00 7.17
N ALA A 137 -3.01 -2.10 8.16
CA ALA A 137 -3.17 -3.29 9.00
C ALA A 137 -4.65 -3.65 9.17
N GLY A 138 -5.02 -4.89 8.88
CA GLY A 138 -6.40 -5.38 9.00
C GLY A 138 -6.89 -5.48 10.44
N ASN A 139 -6.00 -5.65 11.41
CA ASN A 139 -6.34 -5.72 12.83
C ASN A 139 -5.37 -4.91 13.69
N ARG A 140 -5.89 -3.86 14.32
CA ARG A 140 -5.14 -2.96 15.20
C ARG A 140 -5.59 -3.01 16.66
N LYS A 141 -6.48 -3.97 16.99
CA LYS A 141 -6.95 -4.21 18.35
C LYS A 141 -5.87 -4.83 19.22
N ALA A 142 -5.98 -4.65 20.52
CA ALA A 142 -5.14 -5.36 21.48
C ALA A 142 -5.29 -6.88 21.27
N ARG A 143 -4.17 -7.58 21.15
CA ARG A 143 -4.15 -9.03 20.99
C ARG A 143 -2.82 -9.63 21.43
N THR A 144 -2.84 -10.91 21.72
CA THR A 144 -1.63 -11.71 21.95
C THR A 144 -1.55 -12.74 20.82
N VAL A 145 -0.40 -12.84 20.18
CA VAL A 145 -0.14 -13.83 19.12
C VAL A 145 1.14 -14.57 19.44
N GLU A 146 1.22 -15.84 19.04
CA GLU A 146 2.45 -16.60 19.10
C GLU A 146 3.26 -16.35 17.82
N GLN A 147 4.51 -15.93 17.98
CA GLN A 147 5.47 -15.72 16.90
C GLN A 147 6.79 -16.38 17.27
N ASN A 148 7.23 -17.32 16.44
CA ASN A 148 8.49 -18.05 16.66
C ASN A 148 8.59 -18.72 18.06
N GLY A 149 7.47 -19.18 18.63
CA GLY A 149 7.41 -19.79 19.95
C GLY A 149 7.35 -18.81 21.12
N GLU A 150 7.26 -17.51 20.86
CA GLU A 150 7.11 -16.47 21.87
C GLU A 150 5.74 -15.80 21.79
N LEU A 151 5.19 -15.44 22.94
CA LEU A 151 3.92 -14.70 23.03
C LEU A 151 4.18 -13.19 22.92
N VAL A 152 3.82 -12.63 21.77
CA VAL A 152 3.92 -11.18 21.50
C VAL A 152 2.59 -10.52 21.80
N LYS A 153 2.62 -9.49 22.67
CA LYS A 153 1.44 -8.70 23.03
C LYS A 153 1.40 -7.40 22.21
N TYR A 154 0.35 -7.24 21.44
CA TYR A 154 0.06 -5.98 20.75
C TYR A 154 -0.92 -5.15 21.58
N ARG A 155 -0.63 -3.85 21.75
CA ARG A 155 -1.58 -2.89 22.33
C ARG A 155 -2.65 -2.49 21.30
N ASN A 156 -3.75 -1.88 21.76
CA ASN A 156 -4.74 -1.28 20.86
C ASN A 156 -4.14 -0.02 20.19
N ARG A 157 -4.28 0.08 18.87
CA ARG A 157 -3.82 1.20 18.04
C ARG A 157 -4.90 1.68 17.06
N GLU A 158 -6.15 1.29 17.23
CA GLU A 158 -7.23 1.60 16.28
C GLU A 158 -7.37 3.10 15.98
N ASN A 159 -7.14 3.96 16.97
CA ASN A 159 -7.31 5.40 16.86
C ASN A 159 -5.97 6.17 16.73
N GLU A 160 -4.92 5.51 16.30
CA GLU A 160 -3.60 6.10 16.16
C GLU A 160 -3.11 5.91 14.71
N VAL A 161 -2.38 6.87 14.18
CA VAL A 161 -1.63 6.73 12.92
C VAL A 161 -0.23 7.27 13.16
N LEU A 162 0.77 6.49 12.82
CA LEU A 162 2.16 6.91 12.90
C LEU A 162 2.54 7.68 11.63
N PHE A 163 3.07 8.89 11.80
CA PHE A 163 3.66 9.66 10.71
C PHE A 163 5.17 9.74 10.89
N ILE A 164 5.93 9.35 9.86
CA ILE A 164 7.39 9.41 9.85
C ILE A 164 7.83 10.25 8.66
N ASP A 165 8.63 11.29 8.92
CA ASP A 165 9.20 12.13 7.89
C ASP A 165 10.69 11.80 7.71
N LEU A 166 11.03 11.11 6.63
CA LEU A 166 12.39 10.71 6.29
C LEU A 166 12.98 11.53 5.14
N ARG A 167 12.37 12.66 4.76
CA ARG A 167 12.82 13.47 3.61
C ARG A 167 14.26 13.96 3.72
N GLN A 168 14.77 14.11 4.94
CA GLN A 168 16.14 14.54 5.22
C GLN A 168 17.07 13.36 5.58
N TRP A 169 16.59 12.14 5.48
CA TRP A 169 17.34 10.91 5.79
C TRP A 169 17.98 10.34 4.54
N GLY A 170 18.93 9.44 4.76
CA GLY A 170 19.65 8.73 3.71
C GLY A 170 21.00 9.34 3.38
N GLU A 171 21.76 8.58 2.64
CA GLU A 171 23.12 8.89 2.23
C GLU A 171 23.19 8.98 0.71
N PRO A 172 24.04 9.86 0.15
CA PRO A 172 24.26 9.90 -1.27
C PRO A 172 24.70 8.52 -1.81
N PHE A 173 24.03 8.08 -2.86
CA PHE A 173 24.34 6.85 -3.58
C PHE A 173 24.46 7.15 -5.08
N GLU A 174 25.57 6.76 -5.69
CA GLU A 174 25.91 7.17 -7.04
C GLU A 174 25.87 8.72 -7.19
N LYS A 175 25.61 9.25 -8.39
CA LYS A 175 25.71 10.71 -8.65
C LYS A 175 24.56 11.53 -8.06
N LYS A 176 23.35 10.96 -7.99
CA LYS A 176 22.13 11.71 -7.63
C LYS A 176 21.14 10.95 -6.74
N TYR A 177 21.39 9.68 -6.49
CA TYR A 177 20.45 8.85 -5.73
C TYR A 177 20.71 8.90 -4.24
N ILE A 178 19.69 8.56 -3.47
CA ILE A 178 19.72 8.45 -2.01
C ILE A 178 19.39 7.01 -1.64
N GLN A 179 20.12 6.46 -0.67
CA GLN A 179 19.81 5.17 -0.06
C GLN A 179 19.86 5.28 1.46
N PHE A 180 19.15 4.40 2.15
CA PHE A 180 19.28 4.28 3.59
C PHE A 180 20.46 3.36 3.95
N SER A 181 21.21 3.72 4.98
CA SER A 181 22.18 2.81 5.59
C SER A 181 21.45 1.70 6.36
N LYS A 182 22.17 0.64 6.71
CA LYS A 182 21.62 -0.46 7.53
C LYS A 182 21.15 0.02 8.89
N GLU A 183 21.90 0.93 9.49
CA GLU A 183 21.60 1.55 10.76
C GLU A 183 20.32 2.39 10.69
N GLN A 184 20.16 3.19 9.63
CA GLN A 184 18.94 3.96 9.38
C GLN A 184 17.72 3.05 9.19
N ILE A 185 17.86 1.95 8.43
CA ILE A 185 16.80 0.96 8.26
C ILE A 185 16.41 0.34 9.60
N ALA A 186 17.39 -0.02 10.44
CA ALA A 186 17.12 -0.57 11.76
C ALA A 186 16.46 0.41 12.74
N GLN A 187 16.64 1.72 12.55
CA GLN A 187 15.96 2.75 13.33
C GLN A 187 14.51 2.98 12.87
N ILE A 188 14.21 2.70 11.60
CA ILE A 188 12.87 2.85 11.02
C ILE A 188 12.00 1.63 11.35
N ALA A 189 12.59 0.44 11.40
CA ALA A 189 11.90 -0.82 11.65
C ALA A 189 11.53 -1.00 13.14
#